data_a8f802ef334b556eb7d4d6d45a2bf594
#
_entry.id   a8f802ef334b556eb7d4d6d45a2bf594
#
_cell.length_a   1.000
_cell.length_b   1.000
_cell.length_c   1.000
_cell.angle_alpha   90.00
_cell.angle_beta   90.00
_cell.angle_gamma   90.00
#
_symmetry.space_group_name_H-M   'P 1'
#
loop_
_entity.id
_entity.type
_entity.pdbx_description
1 polymer ?
#
loop_
_entity_poly.entity_id
_entity_poly.type
_entity_poly.pdbx_seq_one_letter_code
_entity_poly.pdbx_strand_id
1 'polypeptide(L)'
;MEKYNIEDNSVIKKIEKIKKLCIKKKNIYDNIQKENQEPYVVELCGLPNTGKTECIKLIKDFFERSNIKVELLEDPISNLTYKDLRNISKFKLNEKSVLATKKSLEQARKDKPNIIIMENGLIDNYFYYQSLYDERKMTSSEFRSKMFELENDLNEVDQIYIMSAGLEDIVNRDNKVVVEYLIQKNKSISELFPKLAFIDSSKSIDIDTTDIDITHTSLIIIDSIIKGIYKKQNIDSKKAKDKSEYTEEKPFLKVLKSNDNFKDNN
;
A
#
# COMPACT_ATOMS: atom_id res chain seq x y z
N MET A 1 -19.30 -8.61 -12.06
CA MET A 1 -17.83 -8.48 -12.21
C MET A 1 -17.57 -7.91 -13.60
N GLU A 2 -17.55 -6.60 -13.74
CA GLU A 2 -17.04 -6.01 -14.97
C GLU A 2 -15.55 -6.27 -15.03
N LYS A 3 -15.12 -7.02 -16.03
CA LYS A 3 -13.70 -7.14 -16.37
C LYS A 3 -13.26 -5.75 -16.81
N TYR A 4 -12.52 -5.05 -15.94
CA TYR A 4 -11.81 -3.84 -16.34
C TYR A 4 -10.91 -4.20 -17.51
N ASN A 5 -11.33 -3.79 -18.68
CA ASN A 5 -10.60 -4.04 -19.90
C ASN A 5 -9.40 -3.08 -19.88
N ILE A 6 -8.20 -3.62 -19.73
CA ILE A 6 -6.93 -2.86 -19.78
C ILE A 6 -6.78 -2.14 -21.14
N GLU A 7 -7.64 -2.46 -22.11
CA GLU A 7 -7.74 -1.81 -23.41
C GLU A 7 -8.52 -0.48 -23.42
N ASP A 8 -8.99 0.02 -22.25
CA ASP A 8 -9.58 1.34 -22.21
C ASP A 8 -8.54 2.38 -22.65
N ASN A 9 -8.78 2.98 -23.79
CA ASN A 9 -7.91 3.98 -24.42
C ASN A 9 -7.58 5.17 -23.50
N SER A 10 -8.41 5.45 -22.49
CA SER A 10 -8.17 6.49 -21.51
C SER A 10 -7.09 6.09 -20.49
N VAL A 11 -7.11 4.83 -20.06
CA VAL A 11 -6.12 4.21 -19.16
C VAL A 11 -4.77 4.14 -19.84
N ILE A 12 -4.75 3.61 -21.07
CA ILE A 12 -3.52 3.51 -21.88
C ILE A 12 -2.91 4.90 -22.10
N LYS A 13 -3.71 5.92 -22.43
CA LYS A 13 -3.23 7.31 -22.60
C LYS A 13 -2.67 7.89 -21.31
N LYS A 14 -3.28 7.61 -20.14
CA LYS A 14 -2.77 8.07 -18.84
C LYS A 14 -1.45 7.38 -18.51
N ILE A 15 -1.37 6.05 -18.67
CA ILE A 15 -0.14 5.27 -18.49
C ILE A 15 0.94 5.75 -19.47
N GLU A 16 0.62 6.01 -20.73
CA GLU A 16 1.59 6.57 -21.69
C GLU A 16 2.05 7.99 -21.34
N LYS A 17 1.15 8.84 -20.83
CA LYS A 17 1.52 10.18 -20.33
C LYS A 17 2.52 10.06 -19.19
N ILE A 18 2.28 9.17 -18.22
CA ILE A 18 3.21 8.91 -17.12
C ILE A 18 4.49 8.27 -17.63
N LYS A 19 4.42 7.31 -18.57
CA LYS A 19 5.60 6.74 -19.23
C LYS A 19 6.44 7.81 -19.91
N LYS A 20 5.83 8.73 -20.67
CA LYS A 20 6.53 9.86 -21.29
C LYS A 20 7.16 10.79 -20.27
N LEU A 21 6.48 11.05 -19.15
CA LEU A 21 7.04 11.83 -18.02
C LEU A 21 8.21 11.09 -17.37
N CYS A 22 8.11 9.77 -17.26
CA CYS A 22 9.19 8.93 -16.75
C CYS A 22 10.36 8.82 -17.73
N ILE A 23 10.13 8.67 -19.03
CA ILE A 23 11.17 8.58 -20.07
C ILE A 23 11.95 9.89 -20.21
N LYS A 24 11.31 11.06 -20.09
CA LYS A 24 12.01 12.36 -20.03
C LYS A 24 12.99 12.47 -18.86
N LYS A 25 12.82 11.61 -17.83
CA LYS A 25 13.71 11.48 -16.68
C LYS A 25 14.60 10.22 -16.80
N LYS A 26 15.05 9.85 -18.02
CA LYS A 26 15.83 8.65 -18.31
C LYS A 26 17.02 8.46 -17.34
N ASN A 27 17.71 9.54 -16.97
CA ASN A 27 18.79 9.51 -15.97
C ASN A 27 18.33 9.05 -14.57
N ILE A 28 17.04 9.03 -14.33
CA ILE A 28 16.42 8.69 -13.06
C ILE A 28 16.23 7.17 -13.02
N TYR A 29 15.77 6.56 -14.11
CA TYR A 29 15.65 5.09 -14.23
C TYR A 29 17.02 4.42 -14.23
N ASP A 30 18.01 5.01 -14.92
CA ASP A 30 19.38 4.51 -14.90
C ASP A 30 19.96 4.49 -13.46
N ASN A 31 19.49 5.37 -12.58
CA ASN A 31 19.85 5.39 -11.18
C ASN A 31 19.06 4.37 -10.33
N ILE A 32 17.79 4.10 -10.65
CA ILE A 32 16.99 3.07 -9.97
C ILE A 32 17.53 1.67 -10.27
N GLN A 33 18.10 1.46 -11.46
CA GLN A 33 18.66 0.18 -11.89
C GLN A 33 20.10 -0.08 -11.42
N LYS A 34 20.72 0.82 -10.65
CA LYS A 34 22.09 0.58 -10.16
C LYS A 34 22.15 -0.69 -9.33
N GLU A 35 23.02 -1.59 -9.72
CA GLU A 35 23.35 -2.81 -8.98
C GLU A 35 23.74 -2.46 -7.52
N ASN A 36 23.27 -3.24 -6.57
CA ASN A 36 23.50 -3.12 -5.12
C ASN A 36 22.67 -2.10 -4.33
N GLN A 37 21.54 -1.66 -4.84
CA GLN A 37 20.62 -0.84 -4.04
C GLN A 37 19.63 -1.75 -3.28
N GLU A 38 19.39 -1.39 -2.02
CA GLU A 38 18.29 -1.98 -1.25
C GLU A 38 16.95 -1.70 -1.94
N PRO A 39 16.07 -2.70 -2.06
CA PRO A 39 14.77 -2.50 -2.71
C PRO A 39 13.94 -1.44 -1.98
N TYR A 40 13.08 -0.76 -2.73
CA TYR A 40 12.04 0.06 -2.14
C TYR A 40 10.85 -0.81 -1.76
N VAL A 41 10.60 -0.93 -0.46
CA VAL A 41 9.59 -1.82 0.10
C VAL A 41 8.31 -1.05 0.37
N VAL A 42 7.20 -1.48 -0.22
CA VAL A 42 5.88 -0.86 -0.02
C VAL A 42 4.86 -1.89 0.45
N GLU A 43 3.92 -1.44 1.27
CA GLU A 43 2.79 -2.25 1.71
C GLU A 43 1.47 -1.57 1.34
N LEU A 44 0.57 -2.33 0.70
CA LEU A 44 -0.83 -1.95 0.53
C LEU A 44 -1.66 -2.75 1.53
N CYS A 45 -2.27 -2.07 2.47
CA CYS A 45 -3.09 -2.66 3.53
C CYS A 45 -4.42 -1.89 3.69
N GLY A 46 -5.24 -2.27 4.65
CA GLY A 46 -6.51 -1.58 4.93
C GLY A 46 -7.74 -2.45 4.72
N LEU A 47 -8.89 -1.83 4.44
CA LEU A 47 -10.16 -2.53 4.34
C LEU A 47 -10.21 -3.50 3.15
N PRO A 48 -10.96 -4.62 3.25
CA PRO A 48 -11.19 -5.49 2.10
C PRO A 48 -11.99 -4.77 1.02
N ASN A 49 -11.94 -5.28 -0.22
CA ASN A 49 -12.69 -4.77 -1.38
C ASN A 49 -12.45 -3.28 -1.72
N THR A 50 -11.33 -2.74 -1.27
CA THR A 50 -10.88 -1.38 -1.64
C THR A 50 -10.08 -1.34 -2.93
N GLY A 51 -9.89 -2.49 -3.60
CA GLY A 51 -9.16 -2.59 -4.87
C GLY A 51 -7.65 -2.78 -4.74
N LYS A 52 -7.14 -3.19 -3.56
CA LYS A 52 -5.69 -3.41 -3.34
C LYS A 52 -5.06 -4.31 -4.40
N THR A 53 -5.62 -5.51 -4.56
CA THR A 53 -5.09 -6.52 -5.50
C THR A 53 -5.05 -6.03 -6.94
N GLU A 54 -6.09 -5.30 -7.36
CA GLU A 54 -6.16 -4.70 -8.69
C GLU A 54 -5.14 -3.58 -8.86
N CYS A 55 -4.98 -2.72 -7.84
CA CYS A 55 -3.94 -1.68 -7.83
C CYS A 55 -2.55 -2.30 -7.95
N ILE A 56 -2.25 -3.33 -7.16
CA ILE A 56 -0.95 -4.00 -7.16
C ILE A 56 -0.62 -4.53 -8.56
N LYS A 57 -1.58 -5.16 -9.24
CA LYS A 57 -1.39 -5.65 -10.62
C LYS A 57 -1.04 -4.53 -11.59
N LEU A 58 -1.77 -3.40 -11.52
CA LEU A 58 -1.50 -2.25 -12.38
C LEU A 58 -0.14 -1.60 -12.07
N ILE A 59 0.21 -1.48 -10.80
CA ILE A 59 1.49 -0.92 -10.35
C ILE A 59 2.64 -1.80 -10.84
N LYS A 60 2.54 -3.13 -10.65
CA LYS A 60 3.54 -4.08 -11.14
C LYS A 60 3.72 -3.98 -12.64
N ASP A 61 2.63 -4.06 -13.42
CA ASP A 61 2.68 -3.98 -14.88
C ASP A 61 3.33 -2.68 -15.37
N PHE A 62 3.02 -1.54 -14.71
CA PHE A 62 3.62 -0.26 -15.03
C PHE A 62 5.14 -0.27 -14.85
N PHE A 63 5.64 -0.76 -13.72
CA PHE A 63 7.07 -0.76 -13.44
C PHE A 63 7.82 -1.79 -14.27
N GLU A 64 7.29 -2.99 -14.47
CA GLU A 64 7.91 -4.03 -15.30
C GLU A 64 8.00 -3.61 -16.77
N ARG A 65 6.99 -2.95 -17.33
CA ARG A 65 7.07 -2.34 -18.68
C ARG A 65 8.10 -1.23 -18.78
N SER A 66 8.53 -0.72 -17.64
CA SER A 66 9.60 0.29 -17.56
C SER A 66 10.97 -0.33 -17.22
N ASN A 67 11.11 -1.66 -17.33
CA ASN A 67 12.31 -2.44 -17.00
C ASN A 67 12.74 -2.31 -15.51
N ILE A 68 11.80 -2.07 -14.63
CA ILE A 68 12.02 -2.04 -13.17
C ILE A 68 11.51 -3.36 -12.61
N LYS A 69 12.39 -4.13 -11.97
CA LYS A 69 12.05 -5.43 -11.40
C LYS A 69 11.20 -5.25 -10.15
N VAL A 70 10.01 -5.86 -10.16
CA VAL A 70 9.06 -5.82 -9.03
C VAL A 70 8.84 -7.23 -8.50
N GLU A 71 9.02 -7.40 -7.20
CA GLU A 71 8.65 -8.63 -6.48
C GLU A 71 7.36 -8.41 -5.71
N LEU A 72 6.42 -9.36 -5.81
CA LEU A 72 5.16 -9.33 -5.07
C LEU A 72 5.20 -10.35 -3.94
N LEU A 73 4.87 -9.90 -2.75
CA LEU A 73 4.63 -10.78 -1.61
C LEU A 73 3.13 -10.82 -1.31
N GLU A 74 2.54 -11.98 -1.57
CA GLU A 74 1.13 -12.23 -1.27
C GLU A 74 0.93 -12.43 0.24
N ASP A 75 -0.29 -12.19 0.70
CA ASP A 75 -0.69 -12.50 2.07
C ASP A 75 -0.45 -13.98 2.38
N PRO A 76 0.44 -14.33 3.32
CA PRO A 76 0.75 -15.71 3.62
C PRO A 76 -0.43 -16.51 4.18
N ILE A 77 -1.45 -15.82 4.71
CA ILE A 77 -2.68 -16.49 5.20
C ILE A 77 -3.55 -16.96 4.04
N SER A 78 -3.50 -16.30 2.89
CA SER A 78 -4.31 -16.66 1.71
C SER A 78 -4.06 -18.08 1.22
N ASN A 79 -2.88 -18.62 1.49
CA ASN A 79 -2.45 -19.95 1.08
C ASN A 79 -2.68 -21.05 2.15
N LEU A 80 -3.25 -20.70 3.32
CA LEU A 80 -3.52 -21.67 4.37
C LEU A 80 -4.81 -22.44 4.08
N THR A 81 -4.74 -23.77 4.31
CA THR A 81 -5.93 -24.64 4.16
C THR A 81 -6.83 -24.52 5.38
N TYR A 82 -8.12 -24.91 5.22
CA TYR A 82 -9.05 -24.99 6.34
C TYR A 82 -8.56 -25.88 7.49
N LYS A 83 -7.77 -26.91 7.18
CA LYS A 83 -7.11 -27.77 8.17
C LYS A 83 -6.11 -27.03 9.04
N ASP A 84 -5.34 -26.13 8.44
CA ASP A 84 -4.33 -25.31 9.12
C ASP A 84 -4.96 -24.29 10.05
N LEU A 85 -6.15 -23.80 9.68
CA LEU A 85 -6.89 -22.79 10.44
C LEU A 85 -7.70 -23.35 11.62
N ARG A 86 -8.14 -24.62 11.55
CA ARG A 86 -9.12 -25.20 12.48
C ARG A 86 -8.63 -25.33 13.92
N ASN A 87 -7.32 -25.48 14.13
CA ASN A 87 -6.75 -25.81 15.44
C ASN A 87 -5.80 -24.74 15.98
N ILE A 88 -5.78 -23.56 15.37
CA ILE A 88 -4.87 -22.49 15.76
C ILE A 88 -5.66 -21.30 16.30
N SER A 89 -5.22 -20.71 17.42
CA SER A 89 -5.84 -19.47 17.88
C SER A 89 -5.58 -18.33 16.89
N LYS A 90 -6.52 -17.37 16.80
CA LYS A 90 -6.38 -16.19 15.94
C LYS A 90 -5.07 -15.44 16.21
N PHE A 91 -4.68 -15.33 17.48
CA PHE A 91 -3.40 -14.70 17.85
C PHE A 91 -2.19 -15.46 17.27
N LYS A 92 -2.12 -16.77 17.49
CA LYS A 92 -1.02 -17.61 16.95
C LYS A 92 -1.01 -17.63 15.42
N LEU A 93 -2.17 -17.57 14.78
CA LEU A 93 -2.26 -17.48 13.33
C LEU A 93 -1.60 -16.18 12.84
N ASN A 94 -1.92 -15.06 13.48
CA ASN A 94 -1.34 -13.77 13.14
C ASN A 94 0.18 -13.72 13.37
N GLU A 95 0.67 -14.31 14.48
CA GLU A 95 2.13 -14.44 14.70
C GLU A 95 2.82 -15.23 13.59
N LYS A 96 2.20 -16.33 13.13
CA LYS A 96 2.73 -17.11 12.00
C LYS A 96 2.71 -16.30 10.70
N SER A 97 1.68 -15.50 10.48
CA SER A 97 1.62 -14.59 9.33
C SER A 97 2.77 -13.59 9.33
N VAL A 98 3.00 -12.90 10.44
CA VAL A 98 4.14 -11.96 10.58
C VAL A 98 5.47 -12.65 10.29
N LEU A 99 5.71 -13.82 10.89
CA LEU A 99 6.95 -14.57 10.67
C LEU A 99 7.12 -15.02 9.21
N ALA A 100 6.04 -15.45 8.57
CA ALA A 100 6.05 -15.86 7.17
C ALA A 100 6.34 -14.65 6.27
N THR A 101 5.69 -13.51 6.51
CA THR A 101 5.94 -12.26 5.78
C THR A 101 7.40 -11.82 5.90
N LYS A 102 7.96 -11.82 7.11
CA LYS A 102 9.38 -11.49 7.33
C LYS A 102 10.32 -12.41 6.54
N LYS A 103 10.10 -13.72 6.58
CA LYS A 103 10.89 -14.69 5.80
C LYS A 103 10.78 -14.46 4.30
N SER A 104 9.56 -14.21 3.80
CA SER A 104 9.33 -13.92 2.39
C SER A 104 10.03 -12.63 1.98
N LEU A 105 10.01 -11.59 2.82
CA LEU A 105 10.70 -10.33 2.58
C LEU A 105 12.23 -10.51 2.53
N GLU A 106 12.80 -11.26 3.47
CA GLU A 106 14.23 -11.61 3.47
C GLU A 106 14.61 -12.39 2.20
N GLN A 107 13.77 -13.33 1.76
CA GLN A 107 14.02 -14.11 0.54
C GLN A 107 13.93 -13.21 -0.69
N ALA A 108 12.90 -12.37 -0.80
CA ALA A 108 12.72 -11.46 -1.93
C ALA A 108 13.92 -10.50 -2.08
N ARG A 109 14.48 -10.01 -0.98
CA ARG A 109 15.67 -9.15 -1.01
C ARG A 109 16.89 -9.82 -1.65
N LYS A 110 17.02 -11.15 -1.53
CA LYS A 110 18.14 -11.90 -2.16
C LYS A 110 18.09 -11.86 -3.69
N ASP A 111 16.88 -11.76 -4.25
CA ASP A 111 16.67 -11.67 -5.69
C ASP A 111 16.90 -10.26 -6.24
N LYS A 112 17.26 -9.32 -5.36
CA LYS A 112 17.60 -7.91 -5.64
C LYS A 112 16.59 -7.23 -6.61
N PRO A 113 15.29 -7.22 -6.28
CA PRO A 113 14.35 -6.43 -7.05
C PRO A 113 14.58 -4.94 -6.78
N ASN A 114 14.04 -4.08 -7.64
CA ASN A 114 14.05 -2.64 -7.39
C ASN A 114 12.95 -2.23 -6.41
N ILE A 115 11.81 -2.94 -6.48
CA ILE A 115 10.63 -2.68 -5.65
C ILE A 115 10.12 -4.02 -5.12
N ILE A 116 9.76 -4.05 -3.84
CA ILE A 116 8.99 -5.14 -3.23
C ILE A 116 7.62 -4.57 -2.86
N ILE A 117 6.55 -5.23 -3.28
CA ILE A 117 5.17 -4.86 -2.92
C ILE A 117 4.58 -5.97 -2.06
N MET A 118 4.08 -5.61 -0.90
CA MET A 118 3.35 -6.52 -0.01
C MET A 118 1.85 -6.18 -0.05
N GLU A 119 1.02 -7.21 -0.18
CA GLU A 119 -0.42 -7.11 0.06
C GLU A 119 -0.72 -7.63 1.46
N ASN A 120 -1.34 -6.78 2.33
CA ASN A 120 -1.63 -7.11 3.72
C ASN A 120 -0.39 -7.71 4.43
N GLY A 121 0.70 -6.94 4.43
CA GLY A 121 2.01 -7.41 4.89
C GLY A 121 2.22 -7.30 6.39
N LEU A 122 3.34 -6.66 6.80
CA LEU A 122 3.72 -6.55 8.20
C LEU A 122 2.75 -5.65 8.99
N ILE A 123 2.39 -4.50 8.42
CA ILE A 123 1.61 -3.48 9.13
C ILE A 123 0.14 -3.86 9.25
N ASP A 124 -0.43 -4.54 8.24
CA ASP A 124 -1.81 -5.04 8.31
C ASP A 124 -2.01 -5.99 9.51
N ASN A 125 -1.00 -6.76 9.88
CA ASN A 125 -1.04 -7.63 11.04
C ASN A 125 -1.19 -6.86 12.37
N TYR A 126 -0.72 -5.60 12.45
CA TYR A 126 -0.90 -4.78 13.64
C TYR A 126 -2.32 -4.25 13.78
N PHE A 127 -3.02 -3.98 12.69
CA PHE A 127 -4.46 -3.71 12.72
C PHE A 127 -5.22 -4.91 13.28
N TYR A 128 -4.77 -6.12 12.96
CA TYR A 128 -5.36 -7.33 13.49
C TYR A 128 -5.05 -7.54 14.99
N TYR A 129 -3.84 -7.23 15.46
CA TYR A 129 -3.53 -7.23 16.89
C TYR A 129 -4.37 -6.22 17.66
N GLN A 130 -4.59 -5.03 17.12
CA GLN A 130 -5.51 -4.04 17.69
C GLN A 130 -6.92 -4.62 17.82
N SER A 131 -7.43 -5.26 16.76
CA SER A 131 -8.73 -5.92 16.77
C SER A 131 -8.84 -7.00 17.86
N LEU A 132 -7.82 -7.86 18.00
CA LEU A 132 -7.79 -8.89 19.04
C LEU A 132 -7.77 -8.30 20.44
N TYR A 133 -7.08 -7.20 20.64
CA TYR A 133 -7.05 -6.49 21.91
C TYR A 133 -8.42 -5.90 22.25
N ASP A 134 -9.08 -5.25 21.31
CA ASP A 134 -10.42 -4.68 21.46
C ASP A 134 -11.46 -5.76 21.77
N GLU A 135 -11.34 -6.94 21.16
CA GLU A 135 -12.18 -8.12 21.43
C GLU A 135 -11.85 -8.83 22.75
N ARG A 136 -10.88 -8.33 23.52
CA ARG A 136 -10.38 -9.00 24.76
C ARG A 136 -9.82 -10.42 24.51
N LYS A 137 -9.36 -10.69 23.29
CA LYS A 137 -8.71 -11.96 22.90
C LYS A 137 -7.20 -11.92 23.04
N MET A 138 -6.67 -10.79 23.52
CA MET A 138 -5.28 -10.50 23.75
C MET A 138 -5.17 -9.68 25.04
N THR A 139 -4.19 -10.01 25.88
CA THR A 139 -3.95 -9.27 27.12
C THR A 139 -3.24 -7.93 26.83
N SER A 140 -3.35 -6.97 27.76
CA SER A 140 -2.65 -5.68 27.62
C SER A 140 -1.13 -5.84 27.58
N SER A 141 -0.58 -6.88 28.22
CA SER A 141 0.86 -7.17 28.18
C SER A 141 1.30 -7.68 26.81
N GLU A 142 0.56 -8.63 26.23
CA GLU A 142 0.81 -9.15 24.88
C GLU A 142 0.69 -8.03 23.84
N PHE A 143 -0.38 -7.21 23.93
CA PHE A 143 -0.59 -6.10 23.03
C PHE A 143 0.57 -5.09 23.07
N ARG A 144 1.00 -4.68 24.26
CA ARG A 144 2.13 -3.76 24.43
C ARG A 144 3.42 -4.34 23.85
N SER A 145 3.68 -5.64 24.06
CA SER A 145 4.83 -6.32 23.48
C SER A 145 4.80 -6.23 21.94
N LYS A 146 3.63 -6.47 21.32
CA LYS A 146 3.50 -6.37 19.86
C LYS A 146 3.64 -4.93 19.36
N MET A 147 3.09 -3.95 20.07
CA MET A 147 3.27 -2.53 19.69
C MET A 147 4.74 -2.09 19.79
N PHE A 148 5.53 -2.68 20.67
CA PHE A 148 6.97 -2.42 20.73
C PHE A 148 7.72 -3.01 19.51
N GLU A 149 7.24 -4.14 18.97
CA GLU A 149 7.79 -4.72 17.74
C GLU A 149 7.45 -3.88 16.51
N LEU A 150 6.34 -3.12 16.53
CA LEU A 150 5.85 -2.32 15.41
C LEU A 150 6.89 -1.33 14.89
N GLU A 151 7.64 -0.67 15.77
CA GLU A 151 8.66 0.30 15.37
C GLU A 151 9.75 -0.36 14.50
N ASN A 152 10.18 -1.56 14.91
CA ASN A 152 11.16 -2.33 14.15
C ASN A 152 10.59 -2.76 12.79
N ASP A 153 9.34 -3.22 12.76
CA ASP A 153 8.69 -3.69 11.53
C ASP A 153 8.39 -2.51 10.58
N LEU A 154 8.13 -1.32 11.11
CA LEU A 154 8.04 -0.10 10.30
C LEU A 154 9.34 0.25 9.58
N ASN A 155 10.49 -0.11 10.15
CA ASN A 155 11.78 0.13 9.51
C ASN A 155 12.03 -0.78 8.31
N GLU A 156 11.33 -1.93 8.22
CA GLU A 156 11.40 -2.84 7.08
C GLU A 156 10.61 -2.33 5.85
N VAL A 157 9.75 -1.33 6.04
CA VAL A 157 8.86 -0.79 5.00
C VAL A 157 9.19 0.67 4.72
N ASP A 158 9.35 1.04 3.46
CA ASP A 158 9.63 2.42 3.07
C ASP A 158 8.35 3.26 2.96
N GLN A 159 7.22 2.65 2.51
CA GLN A 159 5.95 3.34 2.35
C GLN A 159 4.77 2.39 2.59
N ILE A 160 3.75 2.90 3.28
CA ILE A 160 2.52 2.18 3.60
C ILE A 160 1.35 2.94 2.99
N TYR A 161 0.52 2.23 2.22
CA TYR A 161 -0.73 2.74 1.66
C TYR A 161 -1.89 2.06 2.38
N ILE A 162 -2.64 2.84 3.17
CA ILE A 162 -3.81 2.35 3.90
C ILE A 162 -5.03 2.68 3.05
N MET A 163 -5.65 1.65 2.48
CA MET A 163 -6.77 1.82 1.57
C MET A 163 -8.09 1.63 2.31
N SER A 164 -8.93 2.64 2.25
CA SER A 164 -10.28 2.68 2.81
C SER A 164 -11.33 2.95 1.73
N ALA A 165 -12.60 2.72 2.05
CA ALA A 165 -13.75 3.14 1.27
C ALA A 165 -14.98 3.20 2.18
N GLY A 166 -16.06 3.85 1.73
CA GLY A 166 -17.35 3.82 2.40
C GLY A 166 -17.81 2.38 2.65
N LEU A 167 -18.36 2.10 3.85
CA LEU A 167 -18.77 0.74 4.19
C LEU A 167 -19.85 0.21 3.23
N GLU A 168 -20.76 1.06 2.78
CA GLU A 168 -21.78 0.70 1.79
C GLU A 168 -21.15 0.32 0.44
N ASP A 169 -20.12 1.05 0.00
CA ASP A 169 -19.42 0.76 -1.25
C ASP A 169 -18.69 -0.58 -1.18
N ILE A 170 -18.05 -0.87 -0.05
CA ILE A 170 -17.38 -2.16 0.18
C ILE A 170 -18.37 -3.32 0.09
N VAL A 171 -19.53 -3.18 0.75
CA VAL A 171 -20.59 -4.20 0.74
C VAL A 171 -21.19 -4.35 -0.66
N ASN A 172 -21.39 -3.25 -1.38
CA ASN A 172 -21.90 -3.28 -2.76
C ASN A 172 -20.93 -3.93 -3.75
N ARG A 173 -19.62 -3.78 -3.51
CA ARG A 173 -18.57 -4.43 -4.33
C ARG A 173 -18.51 -5.94 -4.12
N ASP A 174 -18.78 -6.42 -2.90
CA ASP A 174 -18.87 -7.84 -2.55
C ASP A 174 -19.79 -8.06 -1.35
N ASN A 175 -20.97 -8.60 -1.61
CA ASN A 175 -21.99 -8.88 -0.61
C ASN A 175 -21.64 -10.05 0.36
N LYS A 176 -20.51 -10.73 0.16
CA LYS A 176 -20.03 -11.79 1.06
C LYS A 176 -19.23 -11.25 2.24
N VAL A 177 -18.91 -9.98 2.26
CA VAL A 177 -18.15 -9.36 3.34
C VAL A 177 -19.03 -9.25 4.58
N VAL A 178 -18.51 -9.72 5.72
CA VAL A 178 -19.18 -9.62 7.01
C VAL A 178 -19.07 -8.19 7.52
N VAL A 179 -20.20 -7.51 7.69
CA VAL A 179 -20.28 -6.09 8.09
C VAL A 179 -19.59 -5.84 9.43
N GLU A 180 -19.79 -6.74 10.42
CA GLU A 180 -19.17 -6.64 11.73
C GLU A 180 -17.63 -6.66 11.64
N TYR A 181 -17.10 -7.49 10.75
CA TYR A 181 -15.65 -7.52 10.49
C TYR A 181 -15.15 -6.20 9.89
N LEU A 182 -15.91 -5.61 8.95
CA LEU A 182 -15.57 -4.31 8.37
C LEU A 182 -15.53 -3.20 9.41
N ILE A 183 -16.58 -3.11 10.24
CA ILE A 183 -16.67 -2.10 11.31
C ILE A 183 -15.48 -2.25 12.26
N GLN A 184 -15.18 -3.48 12.67
CA GLN A 184 -14.09 -3.75 13.58
C GLN A 184 -12.73 -3.43 12.97
N LYS A 185 -12.46 -3.84 11.74
CA LYS A 185 -11.20 -3.54 11.04
C LYS A 185 -11.03 -2.03 10.83
N ASN A 186 -12.10 -1.34 10.42
CA ASN A 186 -12.07 0.12 10.27
C ASN A 186 -11.75 0.82 11.59
N LYS A 187 -12.36 0.39 12.70
CA LYS A 187 -12.04 0.90 14.03
C LYS A 187 -10.57 0.68 14.37
N SER A 188 -10.05 -0.53 14.18
CA SER A 188 -8.65 -0.88 14.47
C SER A 188 -7.67 -0.04 13.65
N ILE A 189 -7.99 0.25 12.37
CA ILE A 189 -7.21 1.16 11.53
C ILE A 189 -7.23 2.57 12.11
N SER A 190 -8.42 3.08 12.45
CA SER A 190 -8.59 4.44 13.00
C SER A 190 -7.85 4.65 14.32
N GLU A 191 -7.74 3.61 15.16
CA GLU A 191 -7.03 3.67 16.43
C GLU A 191 -5.51 3.55 16.27
N LEU A 192 -5.05 2.77 15.30
CA LEU A 192 -3.62 2.53 15.09
C LEU A 192 -2.96 3.58 14.18
N PHE A 193 -3.69 4.11 13.20
CA PHE A 193 -3.15 5.07 12.23
C PHE A 193 -2.47 6.29 12.87
N PRO A 194 -3.05 6.94 13.92
CA PRO A 194 -2.37 8.03 14.61
C PRO A 194 -1.05 7.61 15.28
N LYS A 195 -0.94 6.35 15.72
CA LYS A 195 0.30 5.82 16.32
C LYS A 195 1.37 5.63 15.24
N LEU A 196 0.99 5.12 14.07
CA LEU A 196 1.90 5.01 12.92
C LEU A 196 2.39 6.40 12.49
N ALA A 197 1.50 7.37 12.38
CA ALA A 197 1.84 8.75 12.04
C ALA A 197 2.73 9.43 13.10
N PHE A 198 2.58 9.06 14.38
CA PHE A 198 3.45 9.55 15.45
C PHE A 198 4.87 8.99 15.34
N ILE A 199 5.03 7.72 14.96
CA ILE A 199 6.34 7.08 14.78
C ILE A 199 7.03 7.68 13.54
N ASP A 200 6.37 7.68 12.39
CA ASP A 200 6.87 8.29 11.15
C ASP A 200 5.71 8.68 10.22
N SER A 201 5.29 9.94 10.30
CA SER A 201 4.21 10.47 9.46
C SER A 201 4.51 10.48 7.96
N SER A 202 5.78 10.33 7.57
CA SER A 202 6.17 10.30 6.16
C SER A 202 5.97 8.94 5.50
N LYS A 203 5.81 7.88 6.28
CA LYS A 203 5.71 6.51 5.77
C LYS A 203 4.29 6.07 5.44
N SER A 204 3.26 6.65 6.06
CA SER A 204 1.87 6.22 5.87
C SER A 204 1.06 7.22 5.05
N ILE A 205 0.33 6.71 4.07
CA ILE A 205 -0.59 7.47 3.22
C ILE A 205 -1.94 6.79 3.28
N ASP A 206 -2.96 7.55 3.69
CA ASP A 206 -4.35 7.11 3.65
C ASP A 206 -4.96 7.42 2.28
N ILE A 207 -5.64 6.44 1.69
CA ILE A 207 -6.27 6.53 0.37
C ILE A 207 -7.72 6.08 0.50
N ASP A 208 -8.63 7.05 0.45
CA ASP A 208 -10.05 6.77 0.30
C ASP A 208 -10.38 6.47 -1.17
N THR A 209 -10.91 5.27 -1.40
CA THR A 209 -11.26 4.78 -2.74
C THR A 209 -12.76 4.80 -3.02
N THR A 210 -13.56 5.49 -2.21
CA THR A 210 -15.03 5.56 -2.34
C THR A 210 -15.43 6.04 -3.72
N ASP A 211 -14.93 7.19 -4.15
CA ASP A 211 -15.28 7.85 -5.41
C ASP A 211 -14.12 7.86 -6.43
N ILE A 212 -13.07 7.08 -6.18
CA ILE A 212 -11.86 7.08 -7.02
C ILE A 212 -11.75 5.75 -7.75
N ASP A 213 -11.63 5.79 -9.08
CA ASP A 213 -11.40 4.59 -9.85
C ASP A 213 -10.01 3.99 -9.58
N ILE A 214 -9.90 2.68 -9.80
CA ILE A 214 -8.71 1.90 -9.55
C ILE A 214 -7.48 2.43 -10.31
N THR A 215 -7.68 3.02 -11.47
CA THR A 215 -6.60 3.57 -12.29
C THR A 215 -6.03 4.82 -11.64
N HIS A 216 -6.90 5.73 -11.18
CA HIS A 216 -6.46 6.92 -10.47
C HIS A 216 -5.73 6.56 -9.18
N THR A 217 -6.28 5.63 -8.40
CA THR A 217 -5.63 5.12 -7.19
C THR A 217 -4.23 4.58 -7.49
N SER A 218 -4.11 3.74 -8.53
CA SER A 218 -2.82 3.19 -8.94
C SER A 218 -1.82 4.26 -9.37
N LEU A 219 -2.27 5.31 -10.07
CA LEU A 219 -1.43 6.42 -10.49
C LEU A 219 -0.91 7.25 -9.31
N ILE A 220 -1.74 7.47 -8.29
CA ILE A 220 -1.32 8.15 -7.04
C ILE A 220 -0.21 7.33 -6.36
N ILE A 221 -0.39 6.02 -6.25
CA ILE A 221 0.58 5.13 -5.63
C ILE A 221 1.88 5.09 -6.44
N ILE A 222 1.82 4.94 -7.76
CA ILE A 222 2.99 4.95 -8.66
C ILE A 222 3.80 6.25 -8.52
N ASP A 223 3.15 7.40 -8.56
CA ASP A 223 3.81 8.70 -8.39
C ASP A 223 4.48 8.81 -7.02
N SER A 224 3.80 8.33 -5.99
CA SER A 224 4.33 8.31 -4.63
C SER A 224 5.56 7.39 -4.51
N ILE A 225 5.50 6.17 -5.05
CA ILE A 225 6.63 5.22 -5.06
C ILE A 225 7.84 5.84 -5.78
N ILE A 226 7.63 6.43 -6.96
CA ILE A 226 8.70 7.10 -7.72
C ILE A 226 9.35 8.19 -6.86
N LYS A 227 8.56 9.05 -6.24
CA LYS A 227 9.07 10.11 -5.35
C LYS A 227 9.82 9.56 -4.15
N GLY A 228 9.30 8.47 -3.56
CA GLY A 228 9.93 7.79 -2.42
C GLY A 228 11.29 7.19 -2.78
N ILE A 229 11.39 6.50 -3.91
CA ILE A 229 12.66 5.95 -4.42
C ILE A 229 13.70 7.08 -4.59
N TYR A 230 13.30 8.22 -5.17
CA TYR A 230 14.21 9.37 -5.31
C TYR A 230 14.68 9.92 -3.97
N LYS A 231 13.76 10.04 -3.02
CA LYS A 231 14.11 10.52 -1.68
C LYS A 231 15.08 9.56 -1.00
N LYS A 232 14.84 8.24 -1.10
CA LYS A 232 15.71 7.20 -0.52
C LYS A 232 17.10 7.20 -1.14
N GLN A 233 17.19 7.44 -2.44
CA GLN A 233 18.47 7.46 -3.18
C GLN A 233 19.23 8.80 -3.10
N ASN A 234 18.76 9.76 -2.29
CA ASN A 234 19.33 11.11 -2.20
C ASN A 234 19.47 11.82 -3.58
N ILE A 235 18.60 11.47 -4.52
CA ILE A 235 18.59 12.09 -5.84
C ILE A 235 17.88 13.43 -5.71
N ASP A 236 18.69 14.52 -5.75
CA ASP A 236 18.19 15.88 -5.60
C ASP A 236 17.12 16.20 -6.66
N SER A 237 15.86 16.20 -6.24
CA SER A 237 14.73 16.52 -7.12
C SER A 237 14.79 17.94 -7.68
N LYS A 238 15.66 18.82 -7.13
CA LYS A 238 15.89 20.18 -7.63
C LYS A 238 16.64 20.18 -8.95
N LYS A 239 17.62 19.28 -9.16
CA LYS A 239 18.33 19.16 -10.45
C LYS A 239 17.43 18.67 -11.60
N ALA A 240 16.32 18.06 -11.29
CA ALA A 240 15.33 17.62 -12.29
C ALA A 240 14.38 18.75 -12.71
N LYS A 241 14.24 19.82 -11.90
CA LYS A 241 13.37 20.98 -12.21
C LYS A 241 13.98 21.93 -13.23
N ASP A 242 15.31 22.04 -13.30
CA ASP A 242 16.01 23.01 -14.17
C ASP A 242 16.04 22.64 -15.68
N LYS A 243 15.49 21.50 -16.08
CA LYS A 243 15.51 21.06 -17.50
C LYS A 243 14.15 20.69 -18.08
N SER A 244 13.05 20.93 -17.41
CA SER A 244 11.73 20.72 -17.97
C SER A 244 10.88 21.96 -17.77
N GLU A 245 10.36 22.56 -18.84
CA GLU A 245 9.20 23.45 -18.81
C GLU A 245 8.00 22.65 -18.23
N TYR A 246 7.97 22.55 -16.91
CA TYR A 246 6.81 22.08 -16.18
C TYR A 246 5.99 23.31 -15.84
N THR A 247 4.96 23.57 -16.63
CA THR A 247 3.78 24.24 -16.09
C THR A 247 3.31 23.40 -14.91
N GLU A 248 3.33 23.97 -13.72
CA GLU A 248 2.84 23.37 -12.49
C GLU A 248 1.37 22.96 -12.64
N GLU A 249 1.10 21.79 -13.22
CA GLU A 249 -0.13 21.10 -12.91
C GLU A 249 0.02 20.61 -11.47
N LYS A 250 -0.74 21.23 -10.58
CA LYS A 250 -0.77 20.97 -9.13
C LYS A 250 -0.75 19.47 -8.85
N PRO A 251 0.10 19.00 -7.94
CA PRO A 251 0.18 17.57 -7.61
C PRO A 251 -1.21 17.08 -7.18
N PHE A 252 -1.57 15.89 -7.64
CA PHE A 252 -2.86 15.20 -7.44
C PHE A 252 -3.35 15.22 -5.98
N LEU A 253 -2.45 15.32 -5.01
CA LEU A 253 -2.76 15.46 -3.58
C LEU A 253 -3.64 16.68 -3.21
N LYS A 254 -3.79 17.68 -4.09
CA LYS A 254 -4.73 18.79 -3.85
C LYS A 254 -6.18 18.43 -4.20
N VAL A 255 -6.40 17.39 -4.99
CA VAL A 255 -7.76 16.95 -5.35
C VAL A 255 -8.43 16.27 -4.14
N LEU A 256 -7.66 15.58 -3.29
CA LEU A 256 -8.19 14.94 -2.09
C LEU A 256 -8.61 15.94 -0.99
N LYS A 257 -8.04 17.16 -0.99
CA LYS A 257 -8.43 18.23 -0.03
C LYS A 257 -9.54 19.15 -0.51
N SER A 258 -9.92 19.09 -1.77
CA SER A 258 -10.99 19.97 -2.30
C SER A 258 -12.41 19.43 -2.08
N ASN A 259 -12.57 18.18 -1.63
CA ASN A 259 -13.89 17.61 -1.36
C ASN A 259 -14.41 17.90 0.06
N ASP A 260 -13.59 18.49 0.96
CA ASP A 260 -14.07 18.89 2.30
C ASP A 260 -15.01 20.13 2.29
N ASN A 261 -15.22 20.78 1.14
CA ASN A 261 -16.05 21.96 1.03
C ASN A 261 -17.50 21.71 0.57
N PHE A 262 -17.95 20.43 0.54
CA PHE A 262 -19.33 20.11 0.10
C PHE A 262 -20.28 19.68 1.24
N LYS A 263 -19.95 19.94 2.50
CA LYS A 263 -20.87 19.70 3.62
C LYS A 263 -21.07 20.95 4.45
N ASP A 264 -21.66 21.99 3.90
CA ASP A 264 -22.37 23.01 4.66
C ASP A 264 -23.22 23.83 3.70
N ASN A 265 -24.37 23.30 3.32
CA ASN A 265 -25.55 24.03 2.88
C ASN A 265 -26.72 23.04 2.68
N ASN A 266 -27.37 22.70 3.81
CA ASN A 266 -28.83 22.55 3.91
C ASN A 266 -29.20 22.32 5.36
#